data_1c1229f9d80f2e7c74162c3c21634d06
#
_entry.id   1c1229f9d80f2e7c74162c3c21634d06
#
_cell.length_a   1.000
_cell.length_b   1.000
_cell.length_c   1.000
_cell.angle_alpha   90.00
_cell.angle_beta   90.00
_cell.angle_gamma   90.00
#
_symmetry.space_group_name_H-M   'P 1'
#
loop_
_entity.id
_entity.type
_entity.pdbx_description
1 polymer ?
#
loop_
_entity_poly.entity_id
_entity_poly.type
_entity_poly.pdbx_seq_one_letter_code
_entity_poly.pdbx_strand_id
1 'polypeptide(L)'
;MLSAWGRQLFFWMGKELILGLDVGSSSVRGALFDGRGRMLKRTFVKEERRLAATREGGAELDANTAFRQVVGVIDGVLERAPAGEITHVAACTFWHSLMGLDAGGKPTTPVFGWADNRSRGHVAKLRRQLDESAIHQRTGAHFHSSFWPAKLSWLRAEHKDIWRRTACWCSLGDHLQMQFTGEAASDISIASGTGKFDLRRGIWDAQLADFLKLKPAMLPPIAAGGTAF
;
A
#
# COMPACT_ATOMS: atom_id res chain seq x y z
N MET A 1 -16.38 -46.52 9.95
CA MET A 1 -14.95 -46.39 10.27
C MET A 1 -14.29 -45.66 9.12
N LEU A 2 -13.88 -44.41 9.31
CA LEU A 2 -13.05 -43.66 8.33
C LEU A 2 -11.68 -44.32 8.28
N SER A 3 -11.21 -44.62 7.08
CA SER A 3 -9.91 -45.28 6.84
C SER A 3 -8.77 -44.41 7.41
N ALA A 4 -7.62 -45.02 7.72
CA ALA A 4 -6.43 -44.34 8.24
C ALA A 4 -6.02 -43.15 7.35
N TRP A 5 -6.24 -43.23 6.04
CA TRP A 5 -6.01 -42.18 5.06
C TRP A 5 -6.93 -40.96 5.24
N GLY A 6 -8.22 -41.18 5.58
CA GLY A 6 -9.14 -40.05 5.83
C GLY A 6 -8.80 -39.28 7.08
N ARG A 7 -8.22 -39.93 8.12
CA ARG A 7 -7.75 -39.27 9.33
C ARG A 7 -6.46 -38.50 9.09
N GLN A 8 -5.59 -38.97 8.22
CA GLN A 8 -4.33 -38.30 7.89
C GLN A 8 -4.56 -37.06 7.02
N LEU A 9 -5.50 -37.11 6.05
CA LEU A 9 -5.92 -35.93 5.27
C LEU A 9 -6.60 -34.87 6.16
N PHE A 10 -7.43 -35.26 7.13
CA PHE A 10 -8.05 -34.32 8.10
C PHE A 10 -7.02 -33.70 9.05
N PHE A 11 -5.92 -34.40 9.35
CA PHE A 11 -4.82 -33.90 10.17
C PHE A 11 -3.92 -32.93 9.41
N TRP A 12 -3.80 -33.10 8.08
CA TRP A 12 -3.05 -32.18 7.22
C TRP A 12 -3.83 -30.87 6.92
N MET A 13 -5.15 -30.94 6.76
CA MET A 13 -5.99 -29.73 6.54
C MET A 13 -6.04 -28.79 7.77
N GLY A 14 -5.53 -29.19 8.92
CA GLY A 14 -5.50 -28.38 10.15
C GLY A 14 -4.18 -27.65 10.42
N LYS A 15 -3.17 -27.80 9.56
CA LYS A 15 -1.82 -27.26 9.78
C LYS A 15 -1.46 -26.06 8.93
N GLU A 16 -2.25 -25.74 7.91
CA GLU A 16 -2.03 -24.56 7.09
C GLU A 16 -2.47 -23.30 7.85
N LEU A 17 -1.54 -22.39 8.03
CA LEU A 17 -1.77 -21.12 8.67
C LEU A 17 -1.57 -19.99 7.67
N ILE A 18 -2.40 -18.96 7.78
CA ILE A 18 -2.33 -17.75 6.97
C ILE A 18 -2.02 -16.60 7.91
N LEU A 19 -0.94 -15.87 7.66
CA LEU A 19 -0.64 -14.63 8.36
C LEU A 19 -1.45 -13.50 7.75
N GLY A 20 -2.38 -12.92 8.51
CA GLY A 20 -3.12 -11.72 8.12
C GLY A 20 -2.48 -10.47 8.72
N LEU A 21 -2.22 -9.45 7.91
CA LEU A 21 -1.68 -8.16 8.31
C LEU A 21 -2.62 -7.01 7.90
N ASP A 22 -2.93 -6.13 8.85
CA ASP A 22 -3.66 -4.88 8.63
C ASP A 22 -2.74 -3.71 9.02
N VAL A 23 -2.21 -3.04 8.01
CA VAL A 23 -1.27 -1.91 8.16
C VAL A 23 -2.04 -0.60 8.02
N GLY A 24 -2.79 -0.24 9.08
CA GLY A 24 -3.61 0.96 9.12
C GLY A 24 -2.80 2.25 9.40
N SER A 25 -3.39 3.41 9.26
CA SER A 25 -2.76 4.71 9.58
C SER A 25 -2.62 4.97 11.08
N SER A 26 -3.39 4.24 11.91
CA SER A 26 -3.41 4.40 13.39
C SER A 26 -2.85 3.20 14.15
N SER A 27 -2.68 2.05 13.49
CA SER A 27 -2.09 0.86 14.09
C SER A 27 -1.66 -0.13 13.03
N VAL A 28 -0.73 -1.01 13.37
CA VAL A 28 -0.44 -2.25 12.64
C VAL A 28 -1.02 -3.40 13.44
N ARG A 29 -1.68 -4.33 12.76
CA ARG A 29 -2.28 -5.52 13.38
C ARG A 29 -1.86 -6.75 12.61
N GLY A 30 -1.62 -7.84 13.33
CA GLY A 30 -1.33 -9.15 12.75
C GLY A 30 -1.99 -10.27 13.54
N ALA A 31 -2.36 -11.33 12.86
CA ALA A 31 -2.85 -12.57 13.48
C ALA A 31 -2.68 -13.74 12.51
N LEU A 32 -2.67 -14.95 13.04
CA LEU A 32 -2.79 -16.16 12.25
C LEU A 32 -4.27 -16.57 12.10
N PHE A 33 -4.56 -17.12 10.94
CA PHE A 33 -5.85 -17.70 10.57
C PHE A 33 -5.66 -19.15 10.15
N ASP A 34 -6.65 -20.00 10.40
CA ASP A 34 -6.67 -21.36 9.88
C ASP A 34 -7.17 -21.37 8.42
N GLY A 35 -7.03 -22.50 7.73
CA GLY A 35 -7.50 -22.69 6.35
C GLY A 35 -9.01 -22.49 6.12
N ARG A 36 -9.79 -22.23 7.18
CA ARG A 36 -11.20 -21.85 7.14
C ARG A 36 -11.43 -20.37 7.38
N GLY A 37 -10.35 -19.57 7.49
CA GLY A 37 -10.43 -18.14 7.76
C GLY A 37 -10.78 -17.77 9.20
N ARG A 38 -10.67 -18.70 10.17
CA ARG A 38 -10.92 -18.39 11.58
C ARG A 38 -9.64 -17.90 12.24
N MET A 39 -9.71 -16.74 12.88
CA MET A 39 -8.59 -16.14 13.59
C MET A 39 -8.20 -16.98 14.82
N LEU A 40 -6.89 -17.24 14.96
CA LEU A 40 -6.31 -17.82 16.15
C LEU A 40 -6.08 -16.70 17.19
N LYS A 41 -7.07 -16.42 18.03
CA LYS A 41 -7.12 -15.23 18.92
C LYS A 41 -5.86 -14.99 19.74
N ARG A 42 -5.15 -16.05 20.18
CA ARG A 42 -3.92 -15.95 20.98
C ARG A 42 -2.74 -15.38 20.20
N THR A 43 -2.81 -15.38 18.85
CA THR A 43 -1.74 -14.86 17.99
C THR A 43 -1.93 -13.39 17.62
N PHE A 44 -3.06 -12.77 17.99
CA PHE A 44 -3.34 -11.38 17.68
C PHE A 44 -2.33 -10.45 18.36
N VAL A 45 -1.70 -9.60 17.55
CA VAL A 45 -0.77 -8.54 17.95
C VAL A 45 -1.26 -7.22 17.36
N LYS A 46 -1.17 -6.15 18.12
CA LYS A 46 -1.47 -4.78 17.68
C LYS A 46 -0.41 -3.84 18.20
N GLU A 47 0.11 -3.00 17.33
CA GLU A 47 1.00 -1.89 17.65
C GLU A 47 0.34 -0.57 17.22
N GLU A 48 0.19 0.36 18.15
CA GLU A 48 -0.37 1.67 17.88
C GLU A 48 0.65 2.56 17.19
N ARG A 49 0.18 3.41 16.27
CA ARG A 49 0.97 4.46 15.64
C ARG A 49 0.11 5.66 15.30
N ARG A 50 0.74 6.75 14.93
CA ARG A 50 0.04 7.95 14.43
C ARG A 50 0.84 8.54 13.29
N LEU A 51 0.13 9.09 12.31
CA LEU A 51 0.74 9.97 11.33
C LEU A 51 1.20 11.25 12.06
N ALA A 52 2.43 11.66 11.80
CA ALA A 52 2.96 12.91 12.32
C ALA A 52 2.28 14.09 11.60
N ALA A 53 1.64 14.97 12.36
CA ALA A 53 1.07 16.20 11.82
C ALA A 53 2.13 17.28 11.74
N THR A 54 2.20 18.01 10.63
CA THR A 54 3.06 19.19 10.49
C THR A 54 2.24 20.49 10.56
N ARG A 55 2.89 21.60 10.88
CA ARG A 55 2.23 22.92 10.98
C ARG A 55 1.60 23.35 9.65
N GLU A 56 2.17 22.91 8.52
CA GLU A 56 1.71 23.22 7.16
C GLU A 56 0.55 22.32 6.69
N GLY A 57 0.03 21.46 7.56
CA GLY A 57 -1.06 20.53 7.24
C GLY A 57 -0.60 19.19 6.66
N GLY A 58 0.65 18.83 6.90
CA GLY A 58 1.17 17.50 6.58
C GLY A 58 0.61 16.42 7.51
N ALA A 59 0.51 15.21 7.00
CA ALA A 59 0.21 14.00 7.77
C ALA A 59 1.08 12.87 7.21
N GLU A 60 2.17 12.55 7.90
CA GLU A 60 3.23 11.72 7.35
C GLU A 60 3.76 10.68 8.32
N LEU A 61 4.44 9.70 7.78
CA LEU A 61 5.05 8.58 8.49
C LEU A 61 6.43 8.30 7.90
N ASP A 62 7.42 8.05 8.74
CA ASP A 62 8.72 7.55 8.28
C ASP A 62 8.58 6.11 7.76
N ALA A 63 9.01 5.87 6.52
CA ALA A 63 8.84 4.58 5.86
C ALA A 63 9.62 3.44 6.54
N ASN A 64 10.83 3.72 7.02
CA ASN A 64 11.65 2.72 7.70
C ASN A 64 11.05 2.37 9.07
N THR A 65 10.50 3.35 9.77
CA THR A 65 9.76 3.11 11.02
C THR A 65 8.51 2.28 10.76
N ALA A 66 7.77 2.58 9.68
CA ALA A 66 6.60 1.79 9.30
C ALA A 66 6.98 0.33 9.01
N PHE A 67 8.08 0.09 8.29
CA PHE A 67 8.58 -1.25 8.02
C PHE A 67 8.95 -2.00 9.31
N ARG A 68 9.76 -1.36 10.19
CA ARG A 68 10.13 -1.98 11.48
C ARG A 68 8.92 -2.35 12.35
N GLN A 69 7.87 -1.52 12.36
CA GLN A 69 6.63 -1.83 13.09
C GLN A 69 5.92 -3.05 12.50
N VAL A 70 5.87 -3.17 11.18
CA VAL A 70 5.29 -4.37 10.54
C VAL A 70 6.08 -5.62 10.90
N VAL A 71 7.43 -5.55 10.83
CA VAL A 71 8.31 -6.66 11.26
C VAL A 71 8.05 -7.02 12.73
N GLY A 72 8.01 -6.04 13.63
CA GLY A 72 7.75 -6.29 15.05
C GLY A 72 6.38 -6.94 15.32
N VAL A 73 5.35 -6.58 14.56
CA VAL A 73 4.04 -7.24 14.64
C VAL A 73 4.12 -8.67 14.12
N ILE A 74 4.84 -8.91 13.01
CA ILE A 74 5.06 -10.27 12.48
C ILE A 74 5.78 -11.13 13.54
N ASP A 75 6.89 -10.66 14.09
CA ASP A 75 7.66 -11.37 15.12
C ASP A 75 6.78 -11.71 16.32
N GLY A 76 6.01 -10.75 16.82
CA GLY A 76 5.10 -10.98 17.93
C GLY A 76 3.96 -11.97 17.61
N VAL A 77 3.53 -12.10 16.36
CA VAL A 77 2.59 -13.13 15.91
C VAL A 77 3.27 -14.50 15.89
N LEU A 78 4.50 -14.57 15.35
CA LEU A 78 5.28 -15.81 15.25
C LEU A 78 5.65 -16.39 16.61
N GLU A 79 6.00 -15.56 17.58
CA GLU A 79 6.26 -15.98 18.96
C GLU A 79 5.06 -16.70 19.62
N ARG A 80 3.85 -16.39 19.15
CA ARG A 80 2.58 -16.96 19.66
C ARG A 80 2.02 -18.04 18.75
N ALA A 81 2.71 -18.35 17.64
CA ALA A 81 2.23 -19.31 16.66
C ALA A 81 2.20 -20.72 17.25
N PRO A 82 1.12 -21.49 17.05
CA PRO A 82 1.13 -22.92 17.36
C PRO A 82 2.01 -23.67 16.33
N ALA A 83 2.30 -24.92 16.59
CA ALA A 83 2.95 -25.78 15.59
C ALA A 83 2.10 -25.85 14.32
N GLY A 84 2.70 -25.50 13.19
CA GLY A 84 2.06 -25.47 11.86
C GLY A 84 2.95 -24.76 10.88
N GLU A 85 2.58 -24.82 9.61
CA GLU A 85 3.27 -24.14 8.51
C GLU A 85 2.48 -22.90 8.08
N ILE A 86 3.13 -21.73 8.03
CA ILE A 86 2.54 -20.53 7.46
C ILE A 86 2.76 -20.61 5.96
N THR A 87 1.70 -20.88 5.23
CA THR A 87 1.74 -21.10 3.79
C THR A 87 1.48 -19.84 2.98
N HIS A 88 0.76 -18.87 3.58
CA HIS A 88 0.38 -17.64 2.91
C HIS A 88 0.46 -16.43 3.84
N VAL A 89 0.71 -15.28 3.23
CA VAL A 89 0.59 -13.97 3.89
C VAL A 89 -0.44 -13.15 3.11
N ALA A 90 -1.44 -12.62 3.81
CA ALA A 90 -2.40 -11.67 3.26
C ALA A 90 -2.23 -10.33 3.98
N ALA A 91 -1.95 -9.27 3.24
CA ALA A 91 -1.73 -7.95 3.81
C ALA A 91 -2.65 -6.91 3.16
N CYS A 92 -3.15 -5.97 3.96
CA CYS A 92 -3.75 -4.74 3.46
C CYS A 92 -3.07 -3.52 4.09
N THR A 93 -3.07 -2.41 3.36
CA THR A 93 -2.54 -1.13 3.85
C THR A 93 -3.55 0.00 3.65
N PHE A 94 -3.40 1.08 4.42
CA PHE A 94 -4.29 2.22 4.27
C PHE A 94 -4.12 2.90 2.90
N TRP A 95 -5.22 3.32 2.31
CA TRP A 95 -5.28 3.97 1.00
C TRP A 95 -4.72 5.39 0.99
N HIS A 96 -4.46 5.88 -0.21
CA HIS A 96 -4.00 7.22 -0.55
C HIS A 96 -2.61 7.57 -0.03
N SER A 97 -1.88 6.58 0.51
CA SER A 97 -0.47 6.80 0.84
C SER A 97 0.35 7.02 -0.43
N LEU A 98 1.32 7.91 -0.35
CA LEU A 98 2.27 8.18 -1.42
C LEU A 98 3.66 8.37 -0.83
N MET A 99 4.67 7.80 -1.44
CA MET A 99 6.07 8.05 -1.14
C MET A 99 6.94 7.97 -2.39
N GLY A 100 8.12 8.55 -2.33
CA GLY A 100 9.13 8.44 -3.37
C GLY A 100 10.27 7.53 -2.97
N LEU A 101 10.81 6.79 -3.94
CA LEU A 101 12.00 5.96 -3.82
C LEU A 101 13.06 6.42 -4.82
N ASP A 102 14.32 6.38 -4.45
CA ASP A 102 15.44 6.55 -5.39
C ASP A 102 15.68 5.27 -6.23
N ALA A 103 16.66 5.32 -7.11
CA ALA A 103 17.02 4.17 -7.96
C ALA A 103 17.53 2.95 -7.19
N GLY A 104 17.96 3.14 -5.94
CA GLY A 104 18.37 2.06 -5.04
C GLY A 104 17.23 1.56 -4.12
N GLY A 105 16.00 2.03 -4.32
CA GLY A 105 14.84 1.65 -3.50
C GLY A 105 14.79 2.32 -2.12
N LYS A 106 15.62 3.33 -1.87
CA LYS A 106 15.62 4.08 -0.60
C LYS A 106 14.57 5.19 -0.62
N PRO A 107 13.84 5.42 0.49
CA PRO A 107 12.87 6.51 0.59
C PRO A 107 13.50 7.88 0.33
N THR A 108 12.92 8.66 -0.59
CA THR A 108 13.28 10.06 -0.88
C THR A 108 12.34 11.04 -0.19
N THR A 109 11.21 10.53 0.30
CA THR A 109 10.19 11.28 1.06
C THR A 109 9.71 10.46 2.26
N PRO A 110 9.08 11.09 3.26
CA PRO A 110 8.18 10.34 4.14
C PRO A 110 7.00 9.74 3.35
N VAL A 111 6.25 8.85 3.98
CA VAL A 111 4.95 8.39 3.48
C VAL A 111 3.92 9.48 3.76
N PHE A 112 3.42 10.15 2.72
CA PHE A 112 2.33 11.11 2.83
C PHE A 112 1.00 10.35 2.99
N GLY A 113 0.32 10.58 4.11
CA GLY A 113 -0.96 9.93 4.40
C GLY A 113 -2.15 10.58 3.69
N TRP A 114 -3.31 10.00 3.88
CA TRP A 114 -4.59 10.48 3.31
C TRP A 114 -5.02 11.85 3.86
N ALA A 115 -4.64 12.17 5.10
CA ALA A 115 -4.95 13.45 5.75
C ALA A 115 -3.98 14.58 5.39
N ASP A 116 -2.95 14.32 4.57
CA ASP A 116 -2.00 15.34 4.13
C ASP A 116 -2.66 16.35 3.19
N ASN A 117 -2.73 17.61 3.63
CA ASN A 117 -3.43 18.69 2.94
C ASN A 117 -2.50 19.69 2.24
N ARG A 118 -1.18 19.50 2.25
CA ARG A 118 -0.21 20.43 1.66
C ARG A 118 -0.46 20.64 0.16
N SER A 119 -0.92 19.63 -0.53
CA SER A 119 -1.24 19.67 -1.96
C SER A 119 -2.59 20.32 -2.32
N ARG A 120 -3.38 20.79 -1.35
CA ARG A 120 -4.75 21.33 -1.59
C ARG A 120 -4.80 22.45 -2.64
N GLY A 121 -3.80 23.30 -2.69
CA GLY A 121 -3.70 24.38 -3.70
C GLY A 121 -3.59 23.86 -5.14
N HIS A 122 -3.07 22.66 -5.33
CA HIS A 122 -2.91 22.00 -6.63
C HIS A 122 -4.22 21.39 -7.17
N VAL A 123 -5.23 21.16 -6.32
CA VAL A 123 -6.55 20.67 -6.77
C VAL A 123 -7.21 21.67 -7.72
N ALA A 124 -7.17 22.96 -7.40
CA ALA A 124 -7.71 24.01 -8.28
C ALA A 124 -6.96 24.08 -9.63
N LYS A 125 -5.65 23.83 -9.64
CA LYS A 125 -4.85 23.75 -10.86
C LYS A 125 -5.25 22.57 -11.74
N LEU A 126 -5.45 21.40 -11.13
CA LEU A 126 -5.93 20.21 -11.85
C LEU A 126 -7.28 20.49 -12.51
N ARG A 127 -8.25 21.05 -11.79
CA ARG A 127 -9.59 21.39 -12.31
C ARG A 127 -9.59 22.40 -13.44
N ARG A 128 -8.63 23.33 -13.45
CA ARG A 128 -8.51 24.32 -14.55
C ARG A 128 -7.91 23.74 -15.83
N GLN A 129 -7.12 22.69 -15.74
CA GLN A 129 -6.30 22.18 -16.85
C GLN A 129 -6.76 20.80 -17.36
N LEU A 130 -7.65 20.14 -16.63
CA LEU A 130 -8.13 18.79 -16.94
C LEU A 130 -9.65 18.73 -16.77
N ASP A 131 -10.28 17.91 -17.57
CA ASP A 131 -11.70 17.55 -17.41
C ASP A 131 -11.86 16.57 -16.24
N GLU A 132 -12.23 17.09 -15.06
CA GLU A 132 -12.43 16.28 -13.85
C GLU A 132 -13.51 15.22 -14.06
N SER A 133 -14.59 15.51 -14.79
CA SER A 133 -15.68 14.56 -15.04
C SER A 133 -15.20 13.36 -15.85
N ALA A 134 -14.50 13.61 -16.95
CA ALA A 134 -13.94 12.56 -17.78
C ALA A 134 -12.91 11.70 -17.04
N ILE A 135 -12.08 12.32 -16.17
CA ILE A 135 -11.11 11.58 -15.34
C ILE A 135 -11.84 10.77 -14.27
N HIS A 136 -12.83 11.37 -13.60
CA HIS A 136 -13.63 10.66 -12.60
C HIS A 136 -14.31 9.41 -13.18
N GLN A 137 -14.84 9.49 -14.40
CA GLN A 137 -15.47 8.34 -15.06
C GLN A 137 -14.50 7.16 -15.29
N ARG A 138 -13.20 7.43 -15.42
CA ARG A 138 -12.16 6.40 -15.58
C ARG A 138 -11.59 5.93 -14.25
N THR A 139 -11.35 6.86 -13.34
CA THR A 139 -10.62 6.59 -12.09
C THR A 139 -11.51 6.37 -10.87
N GLY A 140 -12.79 6.73 -10.95
CA GLY A 140 -13.70 6.72 -9.79
C GLY A 140 -13.40 7.80 -8.74
N ALA A 141 -12.41 8.67 -8.95
CA ALA A 141 -11.96 9.65 -7.96
C ALA A 141 -12.08 11.09 -8.49
N HIS A 142 -12.65 11.98 -7.68
CA HIS A 142 -12.57 13.42 -7.89
C HIS A 142 -11.18 13.96 -7.49
N PHE A 143 -10.82 15.14 -8.00
CA PHE A 143 -9.57 15.77 -7.57
C PHE A 143 -9.66 16.20 -6.10
N HIS A 144 -8.79 15.65 -5.28
CA HIS A 144 -8.70 15.94 -3.86
C HIS A 144 -7.23 15.86 -3.39
N SER A 145 -6.90 16.57 -2.32
CA SER A 145 -5.54 16.56 -1.74
C SER A 145 -5.09 15.19 -1.22
N SER A 146 -6.00 14.33 -0.87
CA SER A 146 -5.67 12.96 -0.44
C SER A 146 -5.09 12.10 -1.57
N PHE A 147 -5.47 12.36 -2.83
CA PHE A 147 -5.08 11.53 -3.97
C PHE A 147 -3.75 11.94 -4.60
N TRP A 148 -3.13 11.00 -5.26
CA TRP A 148 -1.82 11.15 -5.90
C TRP A 148 -1.74 12.29 -6.91
N PRO A 149 -2.73 12.57 -7.77
CA PRO A 149 -2.62 13.66 -8.74
C PRO A 149 -2.30 15.01 -8.11
N ALA A 150 -2.95 15.37 -7.00
CA ALA A 150 -2.69 16.62 -6.31
C ALA A 150 -1.31 16.63 -5.61
N LYS A 151 -0.97 15.54 -4.90
CA LYS A 151 0.33 15.39 -4.21
C LYS A 151 1.50 15.43 -5.19
N LEU A 152 1.41 14.68 -6.30
CA LEU A 152 2.46 14.65 -7.31
C LEU A 152 2.60 15.99 -8.05
N SER A 153 1.48 16.68 -8.33
CA SER A 153 1.50 18.03 -8.89
C SER A 153 2.21 19.03 -7.96
N TRP A 154 1.95 18.95 -6.66
CA TRP A 154 2.61 19.73 -5.62
C TRP A 154 4.10 19.42 -5.53
N LEU A 155 4.47 18.16 -5.37
CA LEU A 155 5.87 17.72 -5.28
C LEU A 155 6.70 18.16 -6.49
N ARG A 156 6.14 18.01 -7.70
CA ARG A 156 6.81 18.42 -8.92
C ARG A 156 7.03 19.92 -9.01
N ALA A 157 6.09 20.73 -8.54
CA ALA A 157 6.15 22.19 -8.64
C ALA A 157 7.04 22.81 -7.55
N GLU A 158 6.90 22.34 -6.32
CA GLU A 158 7.45 23.00 -5.13
C GLU A 158 8.64 22.26 -4.52
N HIS A 159 8.80 20.95 -4.81
CA HIS A 159 9.87 20.10 -4.29
C HIS A 159 10.74 19.49 -5.40
N LYS A 160 11.30 20.36 -6.26
CA LYS A 160 12.03 19.94 -7.46
C LYS A 160 13.23 19.04 -7.18
N ASP A 161 13.90 19.20 -6.04
CA ASP A 161 15.04 18.38 -5.66
C ASP A 161 14.61 16.97 -5.28
N ILE A 162 13.51 16.84 -4.55
CA ILE A 162 12.87 15.56 -4.25
C ILE A 162 12.42 14.89 -5.55
N TRP A 163 11.72 15.64 -6.40
CA TRP A 163 11.24 15.14 -7.68
C TRP A 163 12.37 14.56 -8.55
N ARG A 164 13.51 15.26 -8.65
CA ARG A 164 14.67 14.83 -9.48
C ARG A 164 15.35 13.56 -8.98
N ARG A 165 15.46 13.38 -7.68
CA ARG A 165 16.12 12.20 -7.08
C ARG A 165 15.17 11.01 -6.90
N THR A 166 13.87 11.18 -7.12
CA THR A 166 12.88 10.10 -7.02
C THR A 166 12.79 9.36 -8.35
N ALA A 167 13.10 8.07 -8.33
CA ALA A 167 12.99 7.17 -9.46
C ALA A 167 11.62 6.51 -9.55
N CYS A 168 10.96 6.23 -8.40
CA CYS A 168 9.66 5.58 -8.35
C CYS A 168 8.77 6.24 -7.30
N TRP A 169 7.49 6.48 -7.66
CA TRP A 169 6.42 6.91 -6.78
C TRP A 169 5.51 5.74 -6.48
N CYS A 170 5.37 5.38 -5.22
CA CYS A 170 4.65 4.18 -4.81
C CYS A 170 3.82 4.43 -3.53
N SER A 171 2.96 3.48 -3.18
CA SER A 171 2.28 3.45 -1.88
C SER A 171 3.16 2.85 -0.80
N LEU A 172 2.72 2.95 0.46
CA LEU A 172 3.33 2.19 1.55
C LEU A 172 3.21 0.69 1.32
N GLY A 173 2.07 0.22 0.77
CA GLY A 173 1.86 -1.20 0.47
C GLY A 173 2.86 -1.73 -0.56
N ASP A 174 3.06 -1.00 -1.66
CA ASP A 174 4.04 -1.35 -2.68
C ASP A 174 5.46 -1.39 -2.12
N HIS A 175 5.81 -0.42 -1.25
CA HIS A 175 7.11 -0.39 -0.59
C HIS A 175 7.32 -1.58 0.36
N LEU A 176 6.32 -1.91 1.18
CA LEU A 176 6.40 -3.06 2.08
C LEU A 176 6.53 -4.36 1.30
N GLN A 177 5.74 -4.54 0.22
CA GLN A 177 5.86 -5.69 -0.65
C GLN A 177 7.29 -5.80 -1.21
N MET A 178 7.84 -4.73 -1.77
CA MET A 178 9.21 -4.71 -2.29
C MET A 178 10.25 -5.08 -1.20
N GLN A 179 10.05 -4.63 0.05
CA GLN A 179 10.97 -4.97 1.14
C GLN A 179 10.91 -6.46 1.54
N PHE A 180 9.75 -7.10 1.43
CA PHE A 180 9.58 -8.50 1.81
C PHE A 180 9.88 -9.48 0.66
N THR A 181 9.57 -9.11 -0.58
CA THR A 181 9.64 -10.03 -1.73
C THR A 181 10.76 -9.68 -2.71
N GLY A 182 11.31 -8.48 -2.64
CA GLY A 182 12.24 -7.95 -3.64
C GLY A 182 11.56 -7.42 -4.91
N GLU A 183 10.25 -7.56 -5.05
CA GLU A 183 9.48 -7.18 -6.24
C GLU A 183 8.59 -5.97 -5.98
N ALA A 184 8.70 -4.94 -6.84
CA ALA A 184 7.84 -3.77 -6.78
C ALA A 184 6.66 -3.95 -7.75
N ALA A 185 5.48 -4.12 -7.22
CA ALA A 185 4.23 -4.13 -7.99
C ALA A 185 3.10 -3.51 -7.15
N SER A 186 2.12 -2.92 -7.82
CA SER A 186 0.94 -2.38 -7.17
C SER A 186 -0.27 -3.26 -7.47
N ASP A 187 -0.96 -3.73 -6.45
CA ASP A 187 -2.22 -4.43 -6.65
C ASP A 187 -3.34 -3.48 -7.06
N ILE A 188 -4.40 -4.03 -7.67
CA ILE A 188 -5.54 -3.26 -8.19
C ILE A 188 -6.24 -2.48 -7.06
N SER A 189 -6.33 -3.03 -5.84
CA SER A 189 -6.98 -2.36 -4.71
C SER A 189 -6.21 -1.10 -4.32
N ILE A 190 -4.89 -1.21 -4.16
CA ILE A 190 -4.03 -0.05 -3.85
C ILE A 190 -4.03 0.96 -4.99
N ALA A 191 -3.85 0.50 -6.23
CA ALA A 191 -3.83 1.36 -7.41
C ALA A 191 -5.14 2.16 -7.54
N SER A 192 -6.30 1.54 -7.33
CA SER A 192 -7.61 2.20 -7.38
C SER A 192 -7.75 3.32 -6.36
N GLY A 193 -7.17 3.16 -5.16
CA GLY A 193 -7.16 4.16 -4.10
C GLY A 193 -6.26 5.37 -4.37
N THR A 194 -5.47 5.36 -5.45
CA THR A 194 -4.55 6.49 -5.76
C THR A 194 -5.23 7.68 -6.43
N GLY A 195 -6.40 7.48 -7.05
CA GLY A 195 -7.04 8.47 -7.91
C GLY A 195 -6.33 8.68 -9.26
N LYS A 196 -5.41 7.77 -9.64
CA LYS A 196 -4.64 7.81 -10.90
C LYS A 196 -4.76 6.52 -11.72
N PHE A 197 -5.54 5.56 -11.28
CA PHE A 197 -5.71 4.27 -11.92
C PHE A 197 -6.98 4.27 -12.78
N ASP A 198 -6.86 3.89 -14.06
CA ASP A 198 -8.01 3.68 -14.94
C ASP A 198 -8.64 2.32 -14.63
N LEU A 199 -9.75 2.34 -13.90
CA LEU A 199 -10.49 1.16 -13.44
C LEU A 199 -11.05 0.32 -14.59
N ARG A 200 -11.29 0.91 -15.77
CA ARG A 200 -11.85 0.21 -16.92
C ARG A 200 -10.80 -0.52 -17.72
N ARG A 201 -9.60 0.04 -17.79
CA ARG A 201 -8.48 -0.51 -18.55
C ARG A 201 -7.51 -1.33 -17.71
N GLY A 202 -7.58 -1.21 -16.37
CA GLY A 202 -6.68 -1.89 -15.45
C GLY A 202 -5.23 -1.39 -15.51
N ILE A 203 -5.02 -0.10 -15.82
CA ILE A 203 -3.70 0.50 -15.99
C ILE A 203 -3.63 1.89 -15.34
N TRP A 204 -2.43 2.42 -15.18
CA TRP A 204 -2.27 3.83 -14.80
C TRP A 204 -2.86 4.76 -15.86
N ASP A 205 -3.67 5.77 -15.45
CA ASP A 205 -4.29 6.72 -16.37
C ASP A 205 -3.22 7.52 -17.10
N ALA A 206 -3.20 7.39 -18.43
CA ALA A 206 -2.18 7.99 -19.30
C ALA A 206 -2.27 9.53 -19.33
N GLN A 207 -3.48 10.10 -19.34
CA GLN A 207 -3.66 11.55 -19.34
C GLN A 207 -3.11 12.19 -18.07
N LEU A 208 -3.36 11.59 -16.91
CA LEU A 208 -2.78 12.03 -15.66
C LEU A 208 -1.26 11.82 -15.61
N ALA A 209 -0.75 10.72 -16.18
CA ALA A 209 0.69 10.49 -16.28
C ALA A 209 1.38 11.57 -17.10
N ASP A 210 0.84 11.88 -18.28
CA ASP A 210 1.37 12.92 -19.17
C ASP A 210 1.30 14.32 -18.55
N PHE A 211 0.19 14.66 -17.91
CA PHE A 211 0.02 15.92 -17.21
C PHE A 211 1.05 16.09 -16.08
N LEU A 212 1.27 15.04 -15.31
CA LEU A 212 2.22 15.00 -14.20
C LEU A 212 3.66 14.81 -14.67
N LYS A 213 3.90 14.53 -15.97
CA LYS A 213 5.20 14.20 -16.54
C LYS A 213 5.84 12.97 -15.88
N LEU A 214 5.04 11.97 -15.57
CA LEU A 214 5.47 10.69 -15.07
C LEU A 214 5.83 9.77 -16.25
N LYS A 215 7.02 9.22 -16.20
CA LYS A 215 7.41 8.13 -17.10
C LYS A 215 6.85 6.80 -16.56
N PRO A 216 6.56 5.80 -17.41
CA PRO A 216 6.08 4.48 -16.93
C PRO A 216 6.95 3.87 -15.83
N ALA A 217 8.28 3.97 -15.95
CA ALA A 217 9.23 3.46 -14.95
C ALA A 217 9.17 4.19 -13.59
N MET A 218 8.47 5.33 -13.50
CA MET A 218 8.30 6.07 -12.25
C MET A 218 7.09 5.57 -11.43
N LEU A 219 6.41 4.53 -11.87
CA LEU A 219 5.27 3.91 -11.20
C LEU A 219 5.49 2.40 -11.12
N PRO A 220 5.05 1.73 -10.05
CA PRO A 220 5.08 0.27 -10.02
C PRO A 220 4.23 -0.32 -11.15
N PRO A 221 4.60 -1.45 -11.75
CA PRO A 221 3.70 -2.18 -12.62
C PRO A 221 2.45 -2.61 -11.85
N ILE A 222 1.33 -2.75 -12.54
CA ILE A 222 0.10 -3.26 -11.95
C ILE A 222 0.16 -4.79 -11.94
N ALA A 223 0.05 -5.39 -10.77
CA ALA A 223 -0.06 -6.84 -10.63
C ALA A 223 -1.41 -7.34 -11.18
N ALA A 224 -1.39 -8.46 -11.86
CA ALA A 224 -2.62 -9.16 -12.24
C ALA A 224 -3.36 -9.61 -10.97
N GLY A 225 -4.71 -9.62 -11.01
CA GLY A 225 -5.51 -10.08 -9.87
C GLY A 225 -5.15 -11.53 -9.50
N GLY A 226 -4.89 -11.77 -8.22
CA GLY A 226 -4.50 -13.08 -7.72
C GLY A 226 -3.02 -13.44 -7.91
N THR A 227 -2.16 -12.49 -8.35
CA THR A 227 -0.71 -12.72 -8.34
C THR A 227 -0.22 -12.91 -6.91
N ALA A 228 0.48 -14.02 -6.66
CA ALA A 228 1.25 -14.25 -5.44
C ALA A 228 2.72 -13.83 -5.68
N PHE A 229 3.38 -13.31 -4.66
CA PHE A 229 4.76 -12.83 -4.67
C PHE A 229 5.60 -13.62 -3.67
#